data_cef3b872022a832abdb337ba99bfb4a9
#
_entry.id   cef3b872022a832abdb337ba99bfb4a9
#
_cell.length_a   1.000
_cell.length_b   1.000
_cell.length_c   1.000
_cell.angle_alpha   90.00
_cell.angle_beta   90.00
_cell.angle_gamma   90.00
#
_symmetry.space_group_name_H-M   'P 1'
#
loop_
_entity.id
_entity.type
_entity.pdbx_description
1 polymer ?
#
loop_
_entity_poly.entity_id
_entity_poly.type
_entity_poly.pdbx_seq_one_letter_code
_entity_poly.pdbx_strand_id
1 'polypeptide(L)'
;MRVGIATDHGGFSLKEELAAYLREAGHEVVDVGAHSLNPGDDYPDFVIPLAQAVAAGRVERGVAVCGSGVGASVCANKIPGVRAGLVQDHYSAHQGVEHDDMNILCMGGRVVGPEVARDLVDAFLAAEFSKGERHVSRLRKVASLEIQAVHQ
;
A
#
# COMPACT_ATOMS: atom_id res chain seq x y z
N MET A 1 4.15 -10.59 10.17
CA MET A 1 4.42 -10.09 8.80
C MET A 1 5.26 -8.83 8.90
N ARG A 2 6.15 -8.61 7.94
CA ARG A 2 6.94 -7.38 7.83
C ARG A 2 6.22 -6.40 6.92
N VAL A 3 5.76 -5.29 7.47
CA VAL A 3 4.89 -4.30 6.80
C VAL A 3 5.61 -2.96 6.69
N GLY A 4 5.72 -2.44 5.46
CA GLY A 4 6.18 -1.07 5.22
C GLY A 4 5.04 -0.08 5.37
N ILE A 5 5.31 1.10 5.89
CA ILE A 5 4.34 2.19 5.97
C ILE A 5 4.96 3.52 5.59
N ALA A 6 4.23 4.33 4.84
CA ALA A 6 4.68 5.65 4.39
C ALA A 6 3.52 6.65 4.31
N THR A 7 3.86 7.91 4.47
CA THR A 7 2.93 9.04 4.31
C THR A 7 3.68 10.32 3.95
N ASP A 8 2.97 11.30 3.41
CA ASP A 8 3.32 12.71 3.43
C ASP A 8 2.58 13.44 4.59
N HIS A 9 2.62 14.78 4.59
CA HIS A 9 1.89 15.58 5.59
C HIS A 9 0.38 15.33 5.61
N GLY A 10 -0.22 14.96 4.48
CA GLY A 10 -1.67 14.76 4.35
C GLY A 10 -2.22 13.55 5.12
N GLY A 11 -1.36 12.60 5.48
CA GLY A 11 -1.74 11.41 6.25
C GLY A 11 -0.89 11.15 7.49
N PHE A 12 -0.12 12.15 7.94
CA PHE A 12 0.88 11.97 9.00
C PHE A 12 0.29 11.40 10.30
N SER A 13 -0.76 11.99 10.84
CA SER A 13 -1.39 11.53 12.08
C SER A 13 -1.92 10.10 11.94
N LEU A 14 -2.59 9.81 10.83
CA LEU A 14 -3.13 8.47 10.58
C LEU A 14 -2.02 7.42 10.45
N LYS A 15 -0.91 7.75 9.77
CA LYS A 15 0.24 6.87 9.65
C LYS A 15 0.85 6.54 11.01
N GLU A 16 1.01 7.52 11.88
CA GLU A 16 1.54 7.32 13.23
C GLU A 16 0.64 6.37 14.04
N GLU A 17 -0.67 6.57 14.00
CA GLU A 17 -1.63 5.69 14.67
C GLU A 17 -1.60 4.26 14.10
N LEU A 18 -1.55 4.10 12.78
CA LEU A 18 -1.49 2.80 12.14
C LEU A 18 -0.18 2.07 12.41
N ALA A 19 0.96 2.79 12.44
CA ALA A 19 2.25 2.19 12.77
C ALA A 19 2.25 1.64 14.20
N ALA A 20 1.70 2.37 15.16
CA ALA A 20 1.55 1.91 16.53
C ALA A 20 0.62 0.68 16.60
N TYR A 21 -0.54 0.75 15.97
CA TYR A 21 -1.52 -0.33 15.91
C TYR A 21 -0.92 -1.63 15.33
N LEU A 22 -0.19 -1.52 14.23
CA LEU A 22 0.45 -2.68 13.59
C LEU A 22 1.52 -3.33 14.47
N ARG A 23 2.30 -2.52 15.20
CA ARG A 23 3.30 -3.04 16.17
C ARG A 23 2.62 -3.77 17.31
N GLU A 24 1.54 -3.21 17.86
CA GLU A 24 0.74 -3.85 18.93
C GLU A 24 0.10 -5.17 18.45
N ALA A 25 -0.29 -5.24 17.17
CA ALA A 25 -0.79 -6.46 16.55
C ALA A 25 0.29 -7.51 16.24
N GLY A 26 1.55 -7.23 16.54
CA GLY A 26 2.66 -8.17 16.39
C GLY A 26 3.36 -8.13 15.03
N HIS A 27 3.09 -7.13 14.20
CA HIS A 27 3.81 -6.96 12.94
C HIS A 27 5.16 -6.24 13.14
N GLU A 28 6.15 -6.60 12.33
CA GLU A 28 7.38 -5.83 12.19
C GLU A 28 7.11 -4.66 11.24
N VAL A 29 7.11 -3.43 11.76
CA VAL A 29 6.80 -2.23 10.98
C VAL A 29 8.08 -1.54 10.53
N VAL A 30 8.22 -1.40 9.21
CA VAL A 30 9.27 -0.59 8.58
C VAL A 30 8.67 0.77 8.22
N ASP A 31 8.92 1.76 9.05
CA ASP A 31 8.45 3.13 8.85
C ASP A 31 9.38 3.85 7.87
N VAL A 32 8.89 4.11 6.66
CA VAL A 32 9.66 4.78 5.58
C VAL A 32 9.58 6.31 5.69
N GLY A 33 8.66 6.83 6.51
CA GLY A 33 8.42 8.26 6.70
C GLY A 33 7.06 8.68 6.13
N ALA A 34 6.69 9.98 6.24
CA ALA A 34 7.45 11.04 6.90
C ALA A 34 7.61 10.79 8.40
N HIS A 35 8.74 11.19 8.97
CA HIS A 35 9.02 11.05 10.41
C HIS A 35 8.68 12.30 11.21
N SER A 36 8.35 13.40 10.52
CA SER A 36 7.87 14.63 11.10
C SER A 36 6.84 15.29 10.20
N LEU A 37 5.95 16.08 10.78
CA LEU A 37 4.95 16.82 10.02
C LEU A 37 5.61 18.01 9.32
N ASN A 38 5.67 17.96 7.98
CA ASN A 38 6.16 19.05 7.15
C ASN A 38 5.13 19.36 6.06
N PRO A 39 4.36 20.47 6.16
CA PRO A 39 3.32 20.81 5.17
C PRO A 39 3.87 21.03 3.74
N GLY A 40 5.17 21.18 3.57
CA GLY A 40 5.82 21.37 2.27
C GLY A 40 6.38 20.11 1.64
N ASP A 41 6.19 18.93 2.25
CA ASP A 41 6.69 17.68 1.71
C ASP A 41 5.82 17.12 0.56
N ASP A 42 6.41 16.26 -0.25
CA ASP A 42 5.79 15.62 -1.40
C ASP A 42 5.63 14.11 -1.17
N TYR A 43 4.42 13.58 -1.41
CA TYR A 43 4.13 12.16 -1.21
C TYR A 43 5.05 11.21 -1.98
N PRO A 44 5.53 11.51 -3.21
CA PRO A 44 6.42 10.59 -3.93
C PRO A 44 7.72 10.30 -3.20
N ASP A 45 8.24 11.25 -2.44
CA ASP A 45 9.50 11.09 -1.70
C ASP A 45 9.43 9.96 -0.65
N PHE A 46 8.23 9.59 -0.23
CA PHE A 46 7.97 8.51 0.74
C PHE A 46 7.38 7.26 0.09
N VAL A 47 6.50 7.45 -0.89
CA VAL A 47 5.81 6.34 -1.57
C VAL A 47 6.75 5.58 -2.49
N ILE A 48 7.65 6.24 -3.20
CA ILE A 48 8.64 5.57 -4.07
C ILE A 48 9.53 4.60 -3.27
N PRO A 49 10.18 5.01 -2.17
CA PRO A 49 10.97 4.07 -1.36
C PRO A 49 10.15 2.91 -0.80
N LEU A 50 8.90 3.14 -0.38
CA LEU A 50 8.01 2.08 0.07
C LEU A 50 7.72 1.08 -1.04
N ALA A 51 7.33 1.56 -2.21
CA ALA A 51 7.02 0.75 -3.37
C ALA A 51 8.23 -0.09 -3.83
N GLN A 52 9.42 0.52 -3.82
CA GLN A 52 10.67 -0.18 -4.10
C GLN A 52 10.98 -1.26 -3.05
N ALA A 53 10.68 -1.01 -1.78
CA ALA A 53 10.87 -1.99 -0.71
C ALA A 53 9.95 -3.20 -0.87
N VAL A 54 8.70 -2.98 -1.27
CA VAL A 54 7.73 -4.05 -1.58
C VAL A 54 8.18 -4.84 -2.82
N ALA A 55 8.51 -4.15 -3.91
CA ALA A 55 8.95 -4.79 -5.15
C ALA A 55 10.22 -5.65 -4.96
N ALA A 56 11.13 -5.21 -4.08
CA ALA A 56 12.37 -5.93 -3.77
C ALA A 56 12.19 -7.03 -2.70
N GLY A 57 10.99 -7.21 -2.14
CA GLY A 57 10.73 -8.18 -1.08
C GLY A 57 11.34 -7.82 0.28
N ARG A 58 11.80 -6.57 0.48
CA ARG A 58 12.31 -6.11 1.77
C ARG A 58 11.22 -5.96 2.83
N VAL A 59 10.00 -5.72 2.38
CA VAL A 59 8.77 -5.85 3.16
C VAL A 59 7.77 -6.69 2.37
N GLU A 60 6.89 -7.40 3.06
CA GLU A 60 5.93 -8.28 2.41
C GLU A 60 4.76 -7.51 1.79
N ARG A 61 4.28 -6.48 2.49
CA ARG A 61 3.22 -5.58 2.05
C ARG A 61 3.47 -4.15 2.52
N GLY A 62 2.84 -3.21 1.86
CA GLY A 62 2.94 -1.79 2.17
C GLY A 62 1.61 -1.13 2.44
N VAL A 63 1.63 -0.10 3.27
CA VAL A 63 0.51 0.81 3.52
C VAL A 63 0.99 2.22 3.22
N ALA A 64 0.33 2.90 2.28
CA ALA A 64 0.66 4.26 1.88
C ALA A 64 -0.51 5.20 2.16
N VAL A 65 -0.24 6.27 2.88
CA VAL A 65 -1.25 7.28 3.22
C VAL A 65 -0.83 8.63 2.63
N CYS A 66 -1.76 9.34 2.04
CA CYS A 66 -1.62 10.76 1.70
C CYS A 66 -2.95 11.46 1.95
N GLY A 67 -3.18 12.66 1.46
CA GLY A 67 -4.43 13.38 1.74
C GLY A 67 -5.68 12.62 1.27
N SER A 68 -5.69 12.14 0.04
CA SER A 68 -6.80 11.35 -0.55
C SER A 68 -6.44 9.88 -0.81
N GLY A 69 -5.16 9.54 -0.84
CA GLY A 69 -4.66 8.23 -1.26
C GLY A 69 -4.50 8.08 -2.79
N VAL A 70 -5.04 9.01 -3.57
CA VAL A 70 -4.99 8.94 -5.04
C VAL A 70 -3.56 9.06 -5.55
N GLY A 71 -2.84 10.10 -5.12
CA GLY A 71 -1.45 10.30 -5.53
C GLY A 71 -0.54 9.15 -5.13
N ALA A 72 -0.70 8.63 -3.91
CA ALA A 72 0.04 7.46 -3.43
C ALA A 72 -0.20 6.24 -4.33
N SER A 73 -1.44 5.96 -4.70
CA SER A 73 -1.81 4.85 -5.59
C SER A 73 -1.21 5.01 -6.99
N VAL A 74 -1.31 6.21 -7.58
CA VAL A 74 -0.74 6.51 -8.91
C VAL A 74 0.78 6.31 -8.89
N CYS A 75 1.45 6.87 -7.89
CA CYS A 75 2.90 6.78 -7.74
C CYS A 75 3.38 5.34 -7.55
N ALA A 76 2.79 4.62 -6.60
CA ALA A 76 3.19 3.26 -6.28
C ALA A 76 3.08 2.31 -7.48
N ASN A 77 2.03 2.45 -8.27
CA ASN A 77 1.80 1.61 -9.46
C ASN A 77 2.75 1.89 -10.63
N LYS A 78 3.60 2.91 -10.54
CA LYS A 78 4.68 3.13 -11.52
C LYS A 78 5.90 2.24 -11.28
N ILE A 79 6.00 1.60 -10.13
CA ILE A 79 7.09 0.70 -9.80
C ILE A 79 6.74 -0.72 -10.25
N PRO A 80 7.52 -1.36 -11.15
CA PRO A 80 7.29 -2.74 -11.57
C PRO A 80 7.21 -3.69 -10.37
N GLY A 81 6.26 -4.62 -10.41
CA GLY A 81 6.02 -5.58 -9.32
C GLY A 81 5.10 -5.05 -8.20
N VAL A 82 4.66 -3.79 -8.29
CA VAL A 82 3.70 -3.21 -7.34
C VAL A 82 2.28 -3.26 -7.90
N ARG A 83 1.36 -3.69 -7.05
CA ARG A 83 -0.08 -3.65 -7.28
C ARG A 83 -0.72 -2.90 -6.11
N ALA A 84 -0.86 -1.60 -6.27
CA ALA A 84 -1.42 -0.70 -5.26
C ALA A 84 -2.89 -0.43 -5.55
N GLY A 85 -3.71 -0.50 -4.53
CA GLY A 85 -5.13 -0.15 -4.61
C GLY A 85 -5.48 0.98 -3.67
N LEU A 86 -6.23 1.98 -4.17
CA LEU A 86 -6.92 2.95 -3.33
C LEU A 86 -8.22 2.32 -2.87
N VAL A 87 -8.30 1.96 -1.59
CA VAL A 87 -9.39 1.17 -1.04
C VAL A 87 -9.96 1.84 0.20
N GLN A 88 -11.29 1.88 0.29
CA GLN A 88 -12.02 2.56 1.35
C GLN A 88 -13.10 1.66 2.00
N ASP A 89 -13.14 0.38 1.66
CA ASP A 89 -14.09 -0.59 2.18
C ASP A 89 -13.43 -1.95 2.45
N HIS A 90 -14.00 -2.67 3.39
CA HIS A 90 -13.49 -3.96 3.84
C HIS A 90 -13.42 -5.00 2.72
N TYR A 91 -14.49 -5.11 1.94
CA TYR A 91 -14.56 -6.09 0.84
C TYR A 91 -13.42 -5.91 -0.14
N SER A 92 -13.20 -4.68 -0.63
CA SER A 92 -12.14 -4.38 -1.60
C SER A 92 -10.74 -4.56 -1.02
N ALA A 93 -10.55 -4.27 0.27
CA ALA A 93 -9.26 -4.49 0.94
C ALA A 93 -8.88 -5.98 0.98
N HIS A 94 -9.84 -6.85 1.24
CA HIS A 94 -9.66 -8.30 1.23
C HIS A 94 -9.58 -8.86 -0.19
N GLN A 95 -10.57 -8.56 -1.01
CA GLN A 95 -10.69 -9.08 -2.37
C GLN A 95 -9.55 -8.64 -3.29
N GLY A 96 -9.03 -7.43 -3.10
CA GLY A 96 -7.87 -6.93 -3.87
C GLY A 96 -6.63 -7.80 -3.68
N VAL A 97 -6.40 -8.33 -2.49
CA VAL A 97 -5.34 -9.32 -2.25
C VAL A 97 -5.72 -10.68 -2.83
N GLU A 98 -6.91 -11.16 -2.52
CA GLU A 98 -7.35 -12.50 -2.90
C GLU A 98 -7.38 -12.71 -4.42
N HIS A 99 -7.81 -11.72 -5.19
CA HIS A 99 -7.96 -11.82 -6.64
C HIS A 99 -6.83 -11.16 -7.45
N ASP A 100 -6.29 -10.06 -6.96
CA ASP A 100 -5.32 -9.25 -7.72
C ASP A 100 -3.93 -9.21 -7.08
N ASP A 101 -3.71 -10.00 -6.03
CA ASP A 101 -2.44 -10.03 -5.29
C ASP A 101 -1.93 -8.62 -4.95
N MET A 102 -2.86 -7.77 -4.49
CA MET A 102 -2.57 -6.40 -4.07
C MET A 102 -1.53 -6.41 -2.96
N ASN A 103 -0.44 -5.66 -3.14
CA ASN A 103 0.66 -5.64 -2.20
C ASN A 103 0.92 -4.26 -1.55
N ILE A 104 0.21 -3.22 -2.01
CA ILE A 104 0.18 -1.93 -1.33
C ILE A 104 -1.27 -1.46 -1.20
N LEU A 105 -1.69 -1.18 0.04
CA LEU A 105 -2.95 -0.54 0.35
C LEU A 105 -2.74 0.96 0.46
N CYS A 106 -3.47 1.74 -0.35
CA CYS A 106 -3.45 3.20 -0.30
C CYS A 106 -4.76 3.74 0.30
N MET A 107 -4.66 4.76 1.14
CA MET A 107 -5.80 5.43 1.74
C MET A 107 -5.54 6.90 1.98
N GLY A 108 -6.61 7.66 2.15
CA GLY A 108 -6.56 9.10 2.40
C GLY A 108 -6.75 9.45 3.88
N GLY A 109 -5.77 10.12 4.48
CA GLY A 109 -5.85 10.58 5.86
C GLY A 109 -6.95 11.63 6.10
N ARG A 110 -7.45 12.26 5.02
CA ARG A 110 -8.59 13.19 5.05
C ARG A 110 -9.91 12.54 4.66
N VAL A 111 -9.88 11.26 4.32
CA VAL A 111 -11.06 10.53 3.80
C VAL A 111 -11.54 9.48 4.77
N VAL A 112 -10.64 8.68 5.34
CA VAL A 112 -10.98 7.61 6.28
C VAL A 112 -10.59 7.97 7.71
N GLY A 113 -11.49 7.66 8.65
CA GLY A 113 -11.19 7.78 10.08
C GLY A 113 -10.32 6.62 10.57
N PRO A 114 -9.74 6.73 11.79
CA PRO A 114 -8.82 5.73 12.32
C PRO A 114 -9.40 4.31 12.42
N GLU A 115 -10.66 4.19 12.83
CA GLU A 115 -11.32 2.88 12.98
C GLU A 115 -11.53 2.19 11.63
N VAL A 116 -11.95 2.94 10.60
CA VAL A 116 -12.05 2.41 9.23
C VAL A 116 -10.68 2.02 8.71
N ALA A 117 -9.66 2.85 8.94
CA ALA A 117 -8.29 2.56 8.51
C ALA A 117 -7.74 1.27 9.12
N ARG A 118 -7.99 1.01 10.41
CA ARG A 118 -7.62 -0.25 11.09
C ARG A 118 -8.32 -1.45 10.46
N ASP A 119 -9.63 -1.35 10.23
CA ASP A 119 -10.40 -2.41 9.57
C ASP A 119 -9.86 -2.72 8.17
N LEU A 120 -9.55 -1.70 7.37
CA LEU A 120 -8.95 -1.87 6.04
C LEU A 120 -7.59 -2.57 6.10
N VAL A 121 -6.73 -2.15 7.02
CA VAL A 121 -5.41 -2.75 7.20
C VAL A 121 -5.52 -4.21 7.64
N ASP A 122 -6.39 -4.50 8.60
CA ASP A 122 -6.63 -5.87 9.07
C ASP A 122 -7.12 -6.77 7.94
N ALA A 123 -8.11 -6.34 7.17
CA ALA A 123 -8.63 -7.08 6.02
C ALA A 123 -7.54 -7.31 4.94
N PHE A 124 -6.76 -6.28 4.66
CA PHE A 124 -5.66 -6.33 3.69
C PHE A 124 -4.55 -7.29 4.12
N LEU A 125 -4.14 -7.29 5.39
CA LEU A 125 -3.05 -8.13 5.87
C LEU A 125 -3.47 -9.58 6.15
N ALA A 126 -4.73 -9.83 6.47
CA ALA A 126 -5.25 -11.18 6.71
C ALA A 126 -5.53 -11.96 5.42
N ALA A 127 -5.75 -11.27 4.31
CA ALA A 127 -6.08 -11.90 3.03
C ALA A 127 -4.85 -12.55 2.39
N GLU A 128 -5.09 -13.63 1.65
CA GLU A 128 -4.07 -14.34 0.87
C GLU A 128 -4.48 -14.42 -0.60
N PHE A 129 -3.50 -14.37 -1.50
CA PHE A 129 -3.76 -14.54 -2.92
C PHE A 129 -4.28 -15.95 -3.20
N SER A 130 -5.42 -16.06 -3.87
CA SER A 130 -6.10 -17.33 -4.14
C SER A 130 -5.32 -18.29 -5.04
N LYS A 131 -4.42 -17.75 -5.87
CA LYS A 131 -3.69 -18.48 -6.93
C LYS A 131 -4.62 -19.21 -7.91
N GLY A 132 -5.89 -18.83 -7.96
CA GLY A 132 -6.85 -19.37 -8.92
C GLY A 132 -6.42 -19.08 -10.36
N GLU A 133 -6.61 -20.05 -11.26
CA GLU A 133 -6.12 -19.97 -12.65
C GLU A 133 -6.56 -18.70 -13.37
N ARG A 134 -7.82 -18.28 -13.22
CA ARG A 134 -8.33 -17.05 -13.84
C ARG A 134 -7.68 -15.79 -13.27
N HIS A 135 -7.35 -15.76 -11.98
CA HIS A 135 -6.67 -14.63 -11.33
C HIS A 135 -5.21 -14.54 -11.78
N VAL A 136 -4.51 -15.67 -11.80
CA VAL A 136 -3.13 -15.76 -12.32
C VAL A 136 -3.09 -15.31 -13.78
N SER A 137 -4.03 -15.75 -14.63
CA SER A 137 -4.09 -15.36 -16.04
C SER A 137 -4.25 -13.84 -16.21
N ARG A 138 -5.11 -13.21 -15.40
CA ARG A 138 -5.30 -11.74 -15.43
C ARG A 138 -4.04 -11.01 -15.01
N LEU A 139 -3.39 -11.44 -13.92
CA LEU A 139 -2.16 -10.81 -13.43
C LEU A 139 -1.00 -10.93 -14.43
N ARG A 140 -0.90 -12.03 -15.17
CA ARG A 140 0.08 -12.15 -16.25
C ARG A 140 -0.11 -11.10 -17.34
N LYS A 141 -1.35 -10.76 -17.69
CA LYS A 141 -1.67 -9.71 -18.66
C LYS A 141 -1.27 -8.34 -18.14
N VAL A 142 -1.51 -8.05 -16.87
CA VAL A 142 -1.07 -6.81 -16.22
C VAL A 142 0.45 -6.73 -16.18
N ALA A 143 1.14 -7.79 -15.75
CA ALA A 143 2.59 -7.83 -15.69
C ALA A 143 3.28 -7.67 -17.06
N SER A 144 2.62 -8.08 -18.14
CA SER A 144 3.18 -7.89 -19.49
C SER A 144 3.38 -6.43 -19.88
N LEU A 145 2.62 -5.51 -19.28
CA LEU A 145 2.77 -4.06 -19.51
C LEU A 145 4.08 -3.51 -18.91
N GLU A 146 4.55 -4.09 -17.83
CA GLU A 146 5.82 -3.70 -17.20
C GLU A 146 7.02 -4.04 -18.08
N ILE A 147 6.98 -5.19 -18.75
CA ILE A 147 8.03 -5.63 -19.68
C ILE A 147 8.07 -4.74 -20.93
N GLN A 148 6.92 -4.33 -21.44
CA GLN A 148 6.82 -3.45 -22.61
C GLN A 148 7.39 -2.05 -22.35
N ALA A 149 7.21 -1.53 -21.15
CA ALA A 149 7.70 -0.21 -20.77
C ALA A 149 9.25 -0.13 -20.70
N VAL A 150 9.93 -1.24 -20.46
CA VAL A 150 11.40 -1.31 -20.40
C VAL A 150 12.04 -1.29 -21.80
N HIS A 151 11.27 -1.59 -22.87
CA HIS A 151 11.76 -1.70 -24.24
C HIS A 151 11.37 -0.52 -25.15
N GLN A 152 10.79 0.57 -24.57
CA GLN A 152 10.52 1.84 -25.24
C GLN A 152 11.50 2.93 -24.82
#